data_7be9d60d74108fceec131dc555da4d15
#
_entry.id   7be9d60d74108fceec131dc555da4d15
#
_cell.length_a   1.000
_cell.length_b   1.000
_cell.length_c   1.000
_cell.angle_alpha   90.00
_cell.angle_beta   90.00
_cell.angle_gamma   90.00
#
_symmetry.space_group_name_H-M   'P 1'
#
loop_
_entity.id
_entity.type
_entity.pdbx_description
1 polymer ?
#
loop_
_entity_poly.entity_id
_entity_poly.type
_entity_poly.pdbx_seq_one_letter_code
_entity_poly.pdbx_strand_id
1 'polypeptide(L)'
;MRAVRVERFGEPDVLVVRDVDDPLPGAGQVLVDVRMAGVAYGDVIVRSGVYPLPLPWIPGIEVAGEVVAVGPDADESLLGQTVVATTAGQAGGYAERAVATAAYTFPVPDGLALDTALVVFQAGALARGLLSAMRLDAGDAVLITAAAGRVGSLLVQWAKAAGATVIGAASRAKLSAVTEFGADHAVDYGAAEWAEQVRSLTGGRGATLVLDAVGGSVAASAFGATADGVGRIGLYGYASGSWPALDIQGVARRGLTLCGPLGMVIRKSDAEQRDDALEALTAAACGELRPRIHGRFPLELAADAHRELESRRSVGAVVLTV
;
A
#
# COMPACT_ATOMS: atom_id res chain seq x y z
N MET A 1 -20.56 20.08 0.79
CA MET A 1 -19.10 19.91 0.98
C MET A 1 -18.38 19.84 -0.36
N ARG A 2 -17.08 20.15 -0.40
CA ARG A 2 -16.26 19.94 -1.59
C ARG A 2 -15.73 18.49 -1.63
N ALA A 3 -15.76 17.90 -2.82
CA ALA A 3 -15.22 16.55 -3.05
C ALA A 3 -14.65 16.44 -4.47
N VAL A 4 -13.65 15.59 -4.65
CA VAL A 4 -13.15 15.21 -5.98
C VAL A 4 -14.10 14.18 -6.58
N ARG A 5 -14.76 14.52 -7.66
CA ARG A 5 -15.76 13.67 -8.30
C ARG A 5 -15.30 13.24 -9.69
N VAL A 6 -15.38 11.95 -9.95
CA VAL A 6 -15.11 11.34 -11.25
C VAL A 6 -16.44 10.99 -11.92
N GLU A 7 -16.71 11.61 -13.06
CA GLU A 7 -17.95 11.38 -13.83
C GLU A 7 -17.72 10.49 -15.06
N ARG A 8 -16.45 10.28 -15.43
CA ARG A 8 -16.03 9.39 -16.52
C ARG A 8 -14.63 8.87 -16.22
N PHE A 9 -14.32 7.69 -16.70
CA PHE A 9 -12.95 7.16 -16.63
C PHE A 9 -12.01 7.90 -17.57
N GLY A 10 -10.73 7.92 -17.27
CA GLY A 10 -9.73 8.55 -18.14
C GLY A 10 -8.44 8.94 -17.41
N GLU A 11 -7.74 9.92 -17.98
CA GLU A 11 -6.51 10.51 -17.46
C GLU A 11 -6.76 11.33 -16.16
N PRO A 12 -5.73 11.74 -15.40
CA PRO A 12 -5.90 12.45 -14.14
C PRO A 12 -6.83 13.68 -14.18
N ASP A 13 -6.99 14.33 -15.31
CA ASP A 13 -7.86 15.50 -15.48
C ASP A 13 -9.35 15.23 -15.22
N VAL A 14 -9.76 13.97 -15.12
CA VAL A 14 -11.15 13.61 -14.74
C VAL A 14 -11.42 13.78 -13.25
N LEU A 15 -10.37 13.98 -12.43
CA LEU A 15 -10.46 14.29 -11.00
C LEU A 15 -10.78 15.77 -10.81
N VAL A 16 -12.04 16.09 -10.63
CA VAL A 16 -12.51 17.48 -10.56
C VAL A 16 -13.23 17.74 -9.24
N VAL A 17 -12.82 18.79 -8.53
CA VAL A 17 -13.53 19.22 -7.33
C VAL A 17 -14.92 19.73 -7.68
N ARG A 18 -15.93 19.27 -6.93
CA ARG A 18 -17.34 19.65 -7.05
C ARG A 18 -17.94 19.85 -5.68
N ASP A 19 -18.95 20.70 -5.60
CA ASP A 19 -19.85 20.75 -4.47
C ASP A 19 -20.83 19.56 -4.55
N VAL A 20 -20.92 18.83 -3.46
CA VAL A 20 -21.83 17.68 -3.28
C VAL A 20 -22.51 17.78 -1.92
N ASP A 21 -23.62 17.06 -1.76
CA ASP A 21 -24.29 16.99 -0.47
C ASP A 21 -23.39 16.33 0.59
N ASP A 22 -23.53 16.76 1.83
CA ASP A 22 -22.83 16.14 2.96
C ASP A 22 -23.37 14.72 3.17
N PRO A 23 -22.51 13.70 3.29
CA PRO A 23 -22.96 12.36 3.57
C PRO A 23 -23.38 12.21 5.04
N LEU A 24 -24.28 11.25 5.31
CA LEU A 24 -24.72 10.91 6.65
C LEU A 24 -24.27 9.49 7.01
N PRO A 25 -23.76 9.27 8.23
CA PRO A 25 -23.36 7.94 8.64
C PRO A 25 -24.59 7.05 8.92
N GLY A 26 -24.62 5.87 8.32
CA GLY A 26 -25.58 4.82 8.58
C GLY A 26 -25.20 3.95 9.78
N ALA A 27 -25.91 2.82 9.96
CA ALA A 27 -25.63 1.87 11.03
C ALA A 27 -24.19 1.31 10.93
N GLY A 28 -23.46 1.29 12.06
CA GLY A 28 -22.07 0.85 12.13
C GLY A 28 -21.07 1.78 11.44
N GLN A 29 -21.43 3.04 11.18
CA GLN A 29 -20.59 4.02 10.49
C GLN A 29 -20.36 5.27 11.32
N VAL A 30 -19.31 5.99 10.98
CA VAL A 30 -18.98 7.31 11.52
C VAL A 30 -18.78 8.31 10.39
N LEU A 31 -19.01 9.60 10.66
CA LEU A 31 -18.68 10.70 9.77
C LEU A 31 -17.37 11.33 10.25
N VAL A 32 -16.38 11.37 9.35
CA VAL A 32 -15.07 11.97 9.60
C VAL A 32 -14.99 13.32 8.88
N ASP A 33 -14.64 14.37 9.61
CA ASP A 33 -14.17 15.65 9.05
C ASP A 33 -12.72 15.45 8.61
N VAL A 34 -12.51 15.36 7.30
CA VAL A 34 -11.26 14.87 6.71
C VAL A 34 -10.20 15.96 6.72
N ARG A 35 -9.05 15.68 7.30
CA ARG A 35 -7.86 16.53 7.22
C ARG A 35 -6.86 16.01 6.18
N MET A 36 -6.83 14.70 5.98
CA MET A 36 -5.94 14.04 5.00
C MET A 36 -6.60 12.82 4.40
N ALA A 37 -6.31 12.54 3.13
CA ALA A 37 -6.66 11.30 2.46
C ALA A 37 -5.42 10.67 1.79
N GLY A 38 -5.33 9.36 1.83
CA GLY A 38 -4.24 8.63 1.17
C GLY A 38 -4.49 8.49 -0.32
N VAL A 39 -3.42 8.62 -1.12
CA VAL A 39 -3.47 8.36 -2.57
C VAL A 39 -2.90 6.97 -2.84
N ALA A 40 -3.78 6.04 -3.21
CA ALA A 40 -3.40 4.67 -3.51
C ALA A 40 -3.33 4.42 -5.02
N TYR A 41 -2.47 3.48 -5.43
CA TYR A 41 -2.43 3.07 -6.85
C TYR A 41 -3.75 2.42 -7.29
N GLY A 42 -4.52 1.86 -6.34
CA GLY A 42 -5.88 1.39 -6.58
C GLY A 42 -6.82 2.48 -7.12
N ASP A 43 -6.73 3.71 -6.59
CA ASP A 43 -7.52 4.83 -7.07
C ASP A 43 -7.17 5.19 -8.53
N VAL A 44 -5.88 5.08 -8.91
CA VAL A 44 -5.43 5.27 -10.30
C VAL A 44 -6.05 4.22 -11.22
N ILE A 45 -6.04 2.95 -10.80
CA ILE A 45 -6.60 1.83 -11.58
C ILE A 45 -8.10 2.00 -11.82
N VAL A 46 -8.84 2.39 -10.79
CA VAL A 46 -10.29 2.65 -10.89
C VAL A 46 -10.54 3.88 -11.76
N ARG A 47 -9.85 4.98 -11.49
CA ARG A 47 -9.99 6.22 -12.26
C ARG A 47 -9.72 6.01 -13.77
N SER A 48 -8.72 5.19 -14.10
CA SER A 48 -8.38 4.89 -15.51
C SER A 48 -9.39 3.97 -16.22
N GLY A 49 -10.29 3.31 -15.47
CA GLY A 49 -11.27 2.38 -16.01
C GLY A 49 -10.78 0.94 -16.20
N VAL A 50 -9.58 0.60 -15.72
CA VAL A 50 -9.06 -0.78 -15.76
C VAL A 50 -9.91 -1.70 -14.87
N TYR A 51 -10.31 -1.21 -13.68
CA TYR A 51 -11.32 -1.84 -12.82
C TYR A 51 -12.43 -0.84 -12.55
N PRO A 52 -13.45 -0.75 -13.44
CA PRO A 52 -14.47 0.27 -13.36
C PRO A 52 -15.39 0.06 -12.16
N LEU A 53 -15.66 1.12 -11.43
CA LEU A 53 -16.73 1.24 -10.45
C LEU A 53 -17.91 2.02 -11.03
N PRO A 54 -19.12 1.92 -10.43
CA PRO A 54 -20.24 2.77 -10.83
C PRO A 54 -19.90 4.26 -10.73
N LEU A 55 -20.28 5.01 -11.78
CA LEU A 55 -20.11 6.47 -11.83
C LEU A 55 -21.44 7.18 -11.53
N PRO A 56 -21.43 8.38 -10.93
CA PRO A 56 -20.25 9.14 -10.50
C PRO A 56 -19.61 8.56 -9.24
N TRP A 57 -18.29 8.73 -9.09
CA TRP A 57 -17.51 8.15 -8.01
C TRP A 57 -16.60 9.22 -7.36
N ILE A 58 -16.42 9.14 -6.04
CA ILE A 58 -15.46 9.93 -5.27
C ILE A 58 -14.35 8.98 -4.82
N PRO A 59 -13.08 9.18 -5.22
CA PRO A 59 -11.96 8.33 -4.83
C PRO A 59 -11.64 8.39 -3.33
N GLY A 60 -10.68 7.55 -2.91
CA GLY A 60 -10.10 7.56 -1.58
C GLY A 60 -10.71 6.52 -0.66
N ILE A 61 -9.90 5.50 -0.35
CA ILE A 61 -10.28 4.38 0.53
C ILE A 61 -9.88 4.60 1.98
N GLU A 62 -9.05 5.59 2.26
CA GLU A 62 -8.51 5.86 3.59
C GLU A 62 -8.45 7.36 3.87
N VAL A 63 -8.83 7.70 5.07
CA VAL A 63 -8.85 9.09 5.55
C VAL A 63 -8.26 9.20 6.95
N ALA A 64 -7.80 10.40 7.28
CA ALA A 64 -7.44 10.80 8.62
C ALA A 64 -8.11 12.14 8.96
N GLY A 65 -8.68 12.27 10.15
CA GLY A 65 -9.42 13.45 10.55
C GLY A 65 -10.09 13.27 11.89
N GLU A 66 -11.15 14.04 12.15
CA GLU A 66 -11.90 14.00 13.39
C GLU A 66 -13.29 13.38 13.17
N VAL A 67 -13.73 12.50 14.06
CA VAL A 67 -15.11 11.98 14.01
C VAL A 67 -16.07 13.04 14.49
N VAL A 68 -16.94 13.52 13.60
CA VAL A 68 -17.93 14.60 13.89
C VAL A 68 -19.36 14.09 14.06
N ALA A 69 -19.63 12.86 13.67
CA ALA A 69 -20.91 12.21 13.94
C ALA A 69 -20.74 10.69 13.98
N VAL A 70 -21.61 10.03 14.76
CA VAL A 70 -21.66 8.57 14.92
C VAL A 70 -23.04 8.10 14.50
N GLY A 71 -23.09 7.11 13.61
CA GLY A 71 -24.35 6.49 13.19
C GLY A 71 -24.87 5.45 14.20
N PRO A 72 -26.09 4.95 14.01
CA PRO A 72 -26.61 3.88 14.86
C PRO A 72 -25.66 2.67 14.92
N ASP A 73 -25.65 1.97 16.05
CA ASP A 73 -24.85 0.75 16.28
C ASP A 73 -23.31 0.93 16.15
N ALA A 74 -22.81 2.16 16.09
CA ALA A 74 -21.40 2.46 16.14
C ALA A 74 -20.97 2.90 17.54
N ASP A 75 -19.67 2.76 17.85
CA ASP A 75 -19.11 3.13 19.16
C ASP A 75 -19.10 4.65 19.34
N GLU A 76 -19.95 5.16 20.24
CA GLU A 76 -20.06 6.59 20.56
C GLU A 76 -18.77 7.20 21.12
N SER A 77 -17.87 6.38 21.68
CA SER A 77 -16.58 6.86 22.18
C SER A 77 -15.66 7.39 21.10
N LEU A 78 -15.95 7.11 19.83
CA LEU A 78 -15.21 7.64 18.69
C LEU A 78 -15.50 9.12 18.43
N LEU A 79 -16.63 9.66 18.90
CA LEU A 79 -17.01 11.06 18.67
C LEU A 79 -15.96 12.02 19.22
N GLY A 80 -15.50 12.95 18.39
CA GLY A 80 -14.45 13.93 18.73
C GLY A 80 -13.02 13.38 18.73
N GLN A 81 -12.84 12.08 18.45
CA GLN A 81 -11.50 11.49 18.35
C GLN A 81 -10.84 11.85 17.01
N THR A 82 -9.53 12.11 17.07
CA THR A 82 -8.69 12.13 15.87
C THR A 82 -8.39 10.70 15.45
N VAL A 83 -8.76 10.33 14.23
CA VAL A 83 -8.74 8.94 13.76
C VAL A 83 -8.08 8.79 12.40
N VAL A 84 -7.68 7.56 12.10
CA VAL A 84 -7.50 7.03 10.74
C VAL A 84 -8.60 6.00 10.47
N ALA A 85 -9.15 6.00 9.27
CA ALA A 85 -10.30 5.15 8.97
C ALA A 85 -10.33 4.68 7.52
N THR A 86 -10.92 3.49 7.31
CA THR A 86 -11.31 3.02 5.98
C THR A 86 -12.70 3.56 5.66
N THR A 87 -12.83 4.21 4.51
CA THR A 87 -14.12 4.75 4.04
C THR A 87 -15.12 3.63 3.75
N ALA A 88 -16.38 3.89 4.03
CA ALA A 88 -17.46 2.95 3.75
C ALA A 88 -17.56 2.69 2.24
N GLY A 89 -17.62 1.41 1.86
CA GLY A 89 -17.63 1.03 0.45
C GLY A 89 -16.31 1.29 -0.28
N GLN A 90 -15.23 1.58 0.42
CA GLN A 90 -13.90 1.84 -0.13
C GLN A 90 -13.87 3.01 -1.14
N ALA A 91 -14.62 4.06 -0.84
CA ALA A 91 -14.76 5.26 -1.66
C ALA A 91 -15.16 6.47 -0.81
N GLY A 92 -15.00 7.69 -1.34
CA GLY A 92 -15.48 8.91 -0.69
C GLY A 92 -14.45 9.68 0.12
N GLY A 93 -13.19 9.24 0.17
CA GLY A 93 -12.15 9.87 0.99
C GLY A 93 -11.58 11.17 0.43
N TYR A 94 -11.68 11.43 -0.88
CA TYR A 94 -11.20 12.69 -1.46
C TYR A 94 -12.26 13.78 -1.32
N ALA A 95 -12.62 14.11 -0.09
CA ALA A 95 -13.68 15.03 0.24
C ALA A 95 -13.45 15.67 1.61
N GLU A 96 -14.11 16.80 1.89
CA GLU A 96 -14.05 17.47 3.20
C GLU A 96 -14.65 16.59 4.31
N ARG A 97 -15.61 15.72 3.97
CA ARG A 97 -16.19 14.74 4.90
C ARG A 97 -16.33 13.38 4.25
N ALA A 98 -16.06 12.34 5.01
CA ALA A 98 -16.18 10.97 4.55
C ALA A 98 -16.92 10.10 5.56
N VAL A 99 -17.81 9.24 5.07
CA VAL A 99 -18.36 8.16 5.89
C VAL A 99 -17.34 7.03 5.95
N ALA A 100 -17.04 6.58 7.16
CA ALA A 100 -16.12 5.49 7.42
C ALA A 100 -16.80 4.35 8.18
N THR A 101 -16.28 3.13 8.04
CA THR A 101 -16.75 1.97 8.80
C THR A 101 -16.21 2.06 10.22
N ALA A 102 -17.06 2.11 11.24
CA ALA A 102 -16.66 2.24 12.63
C ALA A 102 -15.70 1.11 13.06
N ALA A 103 -15.95 -0.12 12.60
CA ALA A 103 -15.08 -1.26 12.85
C ALA A 103 -13.64 -1.08 12.31
N TYR A 104 -13.43 -0.25 11.30
CA TYR A 104 -12.13 0.09 10.71
C TYR A 104 -11.76 1.56 10.89
N THR A 105 -12.17 2.12 12.03
CA THR A 105 -11.81 3.46 12.50
C THR A 105 -10.97 3.31 13.76
N PHE A 106 -9.79 3.92 13.78
CA PHE A 106 -8.82 3.76 14.85
C PHE A 106 -8.37 5.13 15.36
N PRO A 107 -8.45 5.40 16.67
CA PRO A 107 -7.83 6.59 17.25
C PRO A 107 -6.34 6.65 16.92
N VAL A 108 -5.87 7.82 16.56
CA VAL A 108 -4.45 8.04 16.30
C VAL A 108 -3.70 8.04 17.64
N PRO A 109 -2.65 7.21 17.80
CA PRO A 109 -1.84 7.21 19.02
C PRO A 109 -1.27 8.59 19.34
N ASP A 110 -1.23 8.94 20.63
CA ASP A 110 -0.69 10.22 21.11
C ASP A 110 0.73 10.47 20.58
N GLY A 111 0.94 11.66 20.04
CA GLY A 111 2.24 12.08 19.50
C GLY A 111 2.57 11.53 18.11
N LEU A 112 1.76 10.65 17.54
CA LEU A 112 1.97 10.18 16.17
C LEU A 112 1.44 11.22 15.17
N ALA A 113 2.29 11.60 14.19
CA ALA A 113 1.88 12.53 13.14
C ALA A 113 0.75 11.92 12.28
N LEU A 114 -0.24 12.74 11.94
CA LEU A 114 -1.47 12.30 11.27
C LEU A 114 -1.20 11.63 9.90
N ASP A 115 -0.29 12.18 9.11
CA ASP A 115 0.13 11.61 7.82
C ASP A 115 0.87 10.27 7.99
N THR A 116 1.67 10.14 9.06
CA THR A 116 2.32 8.88 9.41
C THR A 116 1.27 7.84 9.77
N ALA A 117 0.32 8.17 10.64
CA ALA A 117 -0.78 7.30 11.03
C ALA A 117 -1.59 6.84 9.80
N LEU A 118 -1.97 7.78 8.93
CA LEU A 118 -2.73 7.51 7.70
C LEU A 118 -2.01 6.50 6.79
N VAL A 119 -0.70 6.66 6.60
CA VAL A 119 0.06 5.78 5.69
C VAL A 119 0.27 4.40 6.29
N VAL A 120 0.64 4.31 7.58
CA VAL A 120 0.92 3.01 8.20
C VAL A 120 -0.34 2.21 8.48
N PHE A 121 -1.45 2.86 8.75
CA PHE A 121 -2.74 2.24 9.03
C PHE A 121 -3.11 1.21 7.96
N GLN A 122 -3.05 1.55 6.68
CA GLN A 122 -3.35 0.61 5.60
C GLN A 122 -2.11 -0.03 4.97
N ALA A 123 -1.12 0.77 4.59
CA ALA A 123 0.05 0.24 3.90
C ALA A 123 0.95 -0.59 4.82
N GLY A 124 1.06 -0.22 6.11
CA GLY A 124 1.79 -0.98 7.12
C GLY A 124 1.10 -2.30 7.45
N ALA A 125 -0.22 -2.25 7.66
CA ALA A 125 -1.02 -3.45 7.88
C ALA A 125 -0.97 -4.40 6.66
N LEU A 126 -1.09 -3.86 5.45
CA LEU A 126 -0.95 -4.66 4.22
C LEU A 126 0.43 -5.30 4.14
N ALA A 127 1.49 -4.54 4.36
CA ALA A 127 2.86 -5.07 4.33
C ALA A 127 3.05 -6.22 5.33
N ARG A 128 2.57 -6.06 6.57
CA ARG A 128 2.58 -7.10 7.59
C ARG A 128 1.79 -8.33 7.16
N GLY A 129 0.57 -8.12 6.67
CA GLY A 129 -0.29 -9.19 6.19
C GLY A 129 0.33 -9.99 5.04
N LEU A 130 0.99 -9.31 4.09
CA LEU A 130 1.71 -9.96 2.98
C LEU A 130 2.85 -10.85 3.48
N LEU A 131 3.66 -10.36 4.43
CA LEU A 131 4.76 -11.13 5.02
C LEU A 131 4.24 -12.35 5.79
N SER A 132 3.18 -12.18 6.57
CA SER A 132 2.51 -13.28 7.28
C SER A 132 1.93 -14.32 6.31
N ALA A 133 1.21 -13.90 5.27
CA ALA A 133 0.65 -14.80 4.25
C ALA A 133 1.74 -15.61 3.53
N MET A 134 2.90 -15.00 3.34
CA MET A 134 4.07 -15.63 2.71
C MET A 134 4.97 -16.37 3.71
N ARG A 135 4.59 -16.41 5.00
CA ARG A 135 5.33 -17.12 6.07
C ARG A 135 6.79 -16.69 6.12
N LEU A 136 7.02 -15.37 6.23
CA LEU A 136 8.37 -14.83 6.40
C LEU A 136 9.04 -15.48 7.60
N ASP A 137 10.31 -15.88 7.44
CA ASP A 137 11.19 -16.39 8.48
C ASP A 137 12.49 -15.56 8.57
N ALA A 138 13.10 -15.50 9.75
CA ALA A 138 14.36 -14.79 9.97
C ALA A 138 15.53 -15.31 9.09
N GLY A 139 15.48 -16.56 8.65
CA GLY A 139 16.45 -17.15 7.72
C GLY A 139 16.24 -16.80 6.25
N ASP A 140 15.18 -16.07 5.90
CA ASP A 140 14.89 -15.74 4.52
C ASP A 140 15.83 -14.69 3.94
N ALA A 141 16.16 -14.88 2.66
CA ALA A 141 16.63 -13.80 1.78
C ALA A 141 15.42 -13.28 0.98
N VAL A 142 14.96 -12.09 1.33
CA VAL A 142 13.72 -11.50 0.80
C VAL A 142 14.03 -10.50 -0.29
N LEU A 143 13.54 -10.75 -1.51
CA LEU A 143 13.56 -9.80 -2.60
C LEU A 143 12.23 -9.05 -2.66
N ILE A 144 12.25 -7.72 -2.57
CA ILE A 144 11.08 -6.87 -2.62
C ILE A 144 11.19 -5.96 -3.83
N THR A 145 10.30 -6.09 -4.82
CA THR A 145 10.23 -5.14 -5.95
C THR A 145 9.42 -3.90 -5.57
N ALA A 146 9.63 -2.79 -6.29
CA ALA A 146 9.10 -1.47 -5.91
C ALA A 146 9.40 -1.12 -4.44
N ALA A 147 10.58 -1.50 -3.94
CA ALA A 147 11.00 -1.36 -2.55
C ALA A 147 11.00 0.09 -2.03
N ALA A 148 11.08 1.08 -2.93
CA ALA A 148 10.97 2.49 -2.58
C ALA A 148 9.55 3.06 -2.60
N GLY A 149 8.53 2.24 -2.91
CA GLY A 149 7.13 2.65 -2.95
C GLY A 149 6.47 2.65 -1.57
N ARG A 150 5.20 3.09 -1.53
CA ARG A 150 4.41 3.19 -0.31
C ARG A 150 4.39 1.89 0.52
N VAL A 151 4.02 0.75 -0.08
CA VAL A 151 3.97 -0.55 0.60
C VAL A 151 5.37 -1.17 0.67
N GLY A 152 6.16 -1.07 -0.41
CA GLY A 152 7.50 -1.66 -0.51
C GLY A 152 8.46 -1.17 0.58
N SER A 153 8.43 0.12 0.92
CA SER A 153 9.27 0.70 1.97
C SER A 153 8.93 0.16 3.37
N LEU A 154 7.67 -0.18 3.62
CA LEU A 154 7.21 -0.75 4.88
C LEU A 154 7.46 -2.26 4.92
N LEU A 155 7.36 -2.97 3.78
CA LEU A 155 7.81 -4.36 3.65
C LEU A 155 9.29 -4.51 3.99
N VAL A 156 10.14 -3.60 3.51
CA VAL A 156 11.58 -3.59 3.84
C VAL A 156 11.78 -3.49 5.35
N GLN A 157 11.11 -2.54 6.00
CA GLN A 157 11.24 -2.32 7.44
C GLN A 157 10.73 -3.52 8.25
N TRP A 158 9.53 -4.03 7.94
CA TRP A 158 8.96 -5.20 8.62
C TRP A 158 9.81 -6.47 8.43
N ALA A 159 10.28 -6.74 7.19
CA ALA A 159 11.13 -7.90 6.93
C ALA A 159 12.48 -7.79 7.66
N LYS A 160 13.05 -6.57 7.72
CA LYS A 160 14.27 -6.33 8.45
C LYS A 160 14.11 -6.51 9.96
N ALA A 161 13.02 -5.99 10.53
CA ALA A 161 12.68 -6.17 11.94
C ALA A 161 12.48 -7.66 12.31
N ALA A 162 11.97 -8.47 11.38
CA ALA A 162 11.84 -9.92 11.54
C ALA A 162 13.18 -10.69 11.41
N GLY A 163 14.30 -10.01 11.14
CA GLY A 163 15.63 -10.63 11.05
C GLY A 163 15.98 -11.23 9.69
N ALA A 164 15.19 -10.99 8.65
CA ALA A 164 15.49 -11.45 7.31
C ALA A 164 16.64 -10.63 6.66
N THR A 165 17.32 -11.23 5.67
CA THR A 165 18.19 -10.49 4.75
C THR A 165 17.35 -9.87 3.66
N VAL A 166 17.32 -8.54 3.57
CA VAL A 166 16.42 -7.81 2.68
C VAL A 166 17.16 -7.24 1.47
N ILE A 167 16.72 -7.63 0.28
CA ILE A 167 17.19 -7.11 -1.00
C ILE A 167 16.04 -6.30 -1.61
N GLY A 168 16.17 -4.97 -1.63
CA GLY A 168 15.17 -4.10 -2.21
C GLY A 168 15.49 -3.76 -3.66
N ALA A 169 14.54 -4.02 -4.57
CA ALA A 169 14.68 -3.69 -5.99
C ALA A 169 13.83 -2.44 -6.33
N ALA A 170 14.48 -1.45 -6.95
CA ALA A 170 13.86 -0.19 -7.35
C ALA A 170 14.57 0.37 -8.60
N SER A 171 14.08 1.49 -9.15
CA SER A 171 14.84 2.21 -10.18
C SER A 171 16.09 2.85 -9.58
N ARG A 172 17.14 3.02 -10.40
CA ARG A 172 18.45 3.55 -9.99
C ARG A 172 18.38 4.79 -9.09
N ALA A 173 17.51 5.73 -9.45
CA ALA A 173 17.36 7.00 -8.71
C ALA A 173 16.82 6.84 -7.28
N LYS A 174 16.32 5.66 -6.92
CA LYS A 174 15.68 5.39 -5.62
C LYS A 174 16.47 4.44 -4.72
N LEU A 175 17.64 3.96 -5.15
CA LEU A 175 18.40 2.94 -4.41
C LEU A 175 18.87 3.43 -3.04
N SER A 176 19.27 4.72 -2.92
CA SER A 176 19.64 5.30 -1.63
C SER A 176 18.48 5.23 -0.63
N ALA A 177 17.28 5.57 -1.09
CA ALA A 177 16.08 5.50 -0.23
C ALA A 177 15.77 4.05 0.21
N VAL A 178 15.98 3.06 -0.65
CA VAL A 178 15.81 1.64 -0.29
C VAL A 178 16.77 1.24 0.84
N THR A 179 18.02 1.68 0.77
CA THR A 179 19.01 1.46 1.85
C THR A 179 18.62 2.22 3.12
N GLU A 180 18.15 3.47 3.00
CA GLU A 180 17.66 4.28 4.14
C GLU A 180 16.47 3.61 4.86
N PHE A 181 15.63 2.86 4.14
CA PHE A 181 14.54 2.06 4.73
C PHE A 181 15.02 0.80 5.48
N GLY A 182 16.31 0.48 5.41
CA GLY A 182 16.91 -0.63 6.14
C GLY A 182 17.17 -1.88 5.32
N ALA A 183 17.06 -1.85 3.99
CA ALA A 183 17.46 -2.98 3.16
C ALA A 183 18.98 -3.23 3.26
N ASP A 184 19.38 -4.50 3.36
CA ASP A 184 20.79 -4.90 3.37
C ASP A 184 21.45 -4.64 2.02
N HIS A 185 20.67 -4.81 0.94
CA HIS A 185 21.11 -4.56 -0.43
C HIS A 185 20.02 -3.84 -1.22
N ALA A 186 20.45 -2.97 -2.13
CA ALA A 186 19.58 -2.28 -3.07
C ALA A 186 20.03 -2.56 -4.50
N VAL A 187 19.12 -3.03 -5.37
CA VAL A 187 19.41 -3.38 -6.76
C VAL A 187 18.54 -2.59 -7.73
N ASP A 188 19.15 -2.20 -8.86
CA ASP A 188 18.43 -1.49 -9.93
C ASP A 188 17.77 -2.50 -10.86
N TYR A 189 16.46 -2.66 -10.77
CA TYR A 189 15.72 -3.58 -11.65
C TYR A 189 15.64 -3.10 -13.12
N GLY A 190 16.14 -1.90 -13.42
CA GLY A 190 16.33 -1.41 -14.78
C GLY A 190 17.64 -1.90 -15.44
N ALA A 191 18.57 -2.46 -14.67
CA ALA A 191 19.80 -3.04 -15.19
C ALA A 191 19.54 -4.42 -15.83
N ALA A 192 20.25 -4.76 -16.90
CA ALA A 192 20.02 -6.01 -17.65
C ALA A 192 20.20 -7.27 -16.78
N GLU A 193 21.20 -7.27 -15.90
CA GLU A 193 21.61 -8.46 -15.12
C GLU A 193 21.25 -8.35 -13.63
N TRP A 194 20.20 -7.57 -13.28
CA TRP A 194 19.86 -7.36 -11.88
C TRP A 194 19.44 -8.65 -11.15
N ALA A 195 18.82 -9.61 -11.85
CA ALA A 195 18.45 -10.91 -11.29
C ALA A 195 19.69 -11.74 -10.91
N GLU A 196 20.76 -11.70 -11.73
CA GLU A 196 22.03 -12.34 -11.43
C GLU A 196 22.74 -11.64 -10.25
N GLN A 197 22.62 -10.32 -10.16
CA GLN A 197 23.12 -9.58 -9.00
C GLN A 197 22.43 -10.07 -7.71
N VAL A 198 21.10 -10.28 -7.71
CA VAL A 198 20.38 -10.84 -6.56
C VAL A 198 20.91 -12.23 -6.19
N ARG A 199 21.12 -13.10 -7.19
CA ARG A 199 21.73 -14.42 -6.95
C ARG A 199 23.12 -14.30 -6.32
N SER A 200 23.96 -13.42 -6.83
CA SER A 200 25.31 -13.18 -6.29
C SER A 200 25.26 -12.74 -4.83
N LEU A 201 24.36 -11.82 -4.47
CA LEU A 201 24.17 -11.32 -3.11
C LEU A 201 23.67 -12.42 -2.13
N THR A 202 23.11 -13.49 -2.65
CA THR A 202 22.62 -14.65 -1.87
C THR A 202 23.56 -15.87 -1.96
N GLY A 203 24.83 -15.67 -2.34
CA GLY A 203 25.83 -16.74 -2.51
C GLY A 203 25.46 -17.74 -3.62
N GLY A 204 24.83 -17.28 -4.69
CA GLY A 204 24.41 -18.06 -5.85
C GLY A 204 23.07 -18.79 -5.69
N ARG A 205 22.49 -18.82 -4.49
CA ARG A 205 21.26 -19.57 -4.21
C ARG A 205 19.99 -18.89 -4.76
N GLY A 206 19.93 -17.58 -4.73
CA GLY A 206 18.75 -16.78 -5.04
C GLY A 206 17.92 -16.43 -3.80
N ALA A 207 16.90 -15.60 -3.97
CA ALA A 207 15.99 -15.18 -2.91
C ALA A 207 15.03 -16.33 -2.53
N THR A 208 14.88 -16.58 -1.23
CA THR A 208 13.95 -17.60 -0.72
C THR A 208 12.50 -17.11 -0.65
N LEU A 209 12.33 -15.79 -0.59
CA LEU A 209 11.04 -15.12 -0.66
C LEU A 209 11.11 -13.94 -1.63
N VAL A 210 10.17 -13.88 -2.58
CA VAL A 210 10.00 -12.75 -3.51
C VAL A 210 8.63 -12.14 -3.29
N LEU A 211 8.57 -10.82 -3.09
CA LEU A 211 7.33 -10.04 -3.03
C LEU A 211 7.33 -9.04 -4.19
N ASP A 212 6.48 -9.30 -5.18
CA ASP A 212 6.41 -8.48 -6.39
C ASP A 212 5.13 -7.65 -6.50
N ALA A 213 5.32 -6.33 -6.66
CA ALA A 213 4.28 -5.35 -6.93
C ALA A 213 4.34 -4.78 -8.35
N VAL A 214 5.35 -5.12 -9.13
CA VAL A 214 5.62 -4.47 -10.44
C VAL A 214 4.99 -5.23 -11.59
N GLY A 215 5.08 -6.54 -11.59
CA GLY A 215 4.60 -7.35 -12.70
C GLY A 215 5.51 -7.29 -13.94
N GLY A 216 4.98 -7.67 -15.09
CA GLY A 216 5.66 -7.61 -16.38
C GLY A 216 7.04 -8.27 -16.40
N SER A 217 8.00 -7.64 -17.05
CA SER A 217 9.38 -8.12 -17.17
C SER A 217 10.15 -8.14 -15.84
N VAL A 218 9.82 -7.21 -14.91
CA VAL A 218 10.44 -7.18 -13.58
C VAL A 218 10.11 -8.43 -12.80
N ALA A 219 8.83 -8.82 -12.75
CA ALA A 219 8.43 -10.05 -12.09
C ALA A 219 9.02 -11.30 -12.78
N ALA A 220 9.09 -11.32 -14.10
CA ALA A 220 9.73 -12.42 -14.84
C ALA A 220 11.22 -12.57 -14.50
N SER A 221 11.96 -11.45 -14.35
CA SER A 221 13.35 -11.47 -13.91
C SER A 221 13.47 -11.87 -12.43
N ALA A 222 12.58 -11.39 -11.55
CA ALA A 222 12.55 -11.77 -10.14
C ALA A 222 12.32 -13.27 -9.97
N PHE A 223 11.51 -13.89 -10.85
CA PHE A 223 11.35 -15.34 -10.92
C PHE A 223 12.71 -16.04 -11.17
N GLY A 224 13.56 -15.50 -12.07
CA GLY A 224 14.91 -15.99 -12.31
C GLY A 224 15.83 -15.89 -11.09
N ALA A 225 15.64 -14.86 -10.28
CA ALA A 225 16.42 -14.59 -9.07
C ALA A 225 16.01 -15.44 -7.85
N THR A 226 14.92 -16.23 -7.94
CA THR A 226 14.37 -17.02 -6.83
C THR A 226 15.18 -18.31 -6.61
N ALA A 227 15.31 -18.76 -5.36
CA ALA A 227 16.01 -19.98 -4.98
C ALA A 227 15.27 -21.25 -5.39
N ASP A 228 15.98 -22.22 -5.97
CA ASP A 228 15.40 -23.50 -6.36
C ASP A 228 15.05 -24.36 -5.13
N GLY A 229 13.96 -25.10 -5.19
CA GLY A 229 13.50 -26.07 -4.19
C GLY A 229 12.81 -25.46 -2.95
N VAL A 230 13.05 -24.19 -2.66
CA VAL A 230 12.53 -23.52 -1.43
C VAL A 230 11.90 -22.16 -1.70
N GLY A 231 12.04 -21.63 -2.91
CA GLY A 231 11.61 -20.28 -3.24
C GLY A 231 10.10 -20.10 -3.26
N ARG A 232 9.65 -19.02 -2.64
CA ARG A 232 8.25 -18.58 -2.57
C ARG A 232 8.10 -17.25 -3.28
N ILE A 233 7.15 -17.13 -4.19
CA ILE A 233 6.90 -15.93 -4.98
C ILE A 233 5.49 -15.45 -4.71
N GLY A 234 5.36 -14.27 -4.14
CA GLY A 234 4.11 -13.56 -3.90
C GLY A 234 3.91 -12.42 -4.90
N LEU A 235 2.91 -12.56 -5.77
CA LEU A 235 2.49 -11.50 -6.68
C LEU A 235 1.34 -10.73 -6.04
N TYR A 236 1.54 -9.43 -5.72
CA TYR A 236 0.50 -8.62 -5.06
C TYR A 236 0.18 -7.31 -5.79
N GLY A 237 0.82 -7.06 -6.94
CA GLY A 237 0.55 -5.88 -7.75
C GLY A 237 1.07 -6.05 -9.18
N TYR A 238 0.76 -5.04 -10.02
CA TYR A 238 1.20 -4.99 -11.42
C TYR A 238 1.41 -3.53 -11.86
N ALA A 239 2.20 -2.80 -11.10
CA ALA A 239 2.47 -1.37 -11.37
C ALA A 239 3.09 -1.09 -12.76
N SER A 240 3.58 -2.12 -13.47
CA SER A 240 3.99 -2.02 -14.88
C SER A 240 2.81 -1.89 -15.84
N GLY A 241 1.59 -2.16 -15.40
CA GLY A 241 0.38 -2.25 -16.22
C GLY A 241 0.12 -3.64 -16.80
N SER A 242 0.95 -4.64 -16.49
CA SER A 242 0.78 -6.01 -16.97
C SER A 242 1.19 -7.06 -15.94
N TRP A 243 0.48 -8.17 -15.90
CA TRP A 243 0.90 -9.34 -15.15
C TRP A 243 2.08 -10.03 -15.85
N PRO A 244 2.98 -10.73 -15.12
CA PRO A 244 4.07 -11.45 -15.75
C PRO A 244 3.57 -12.62 -16.57
N ALA A 245 4.23 -12.90 -17.70
CA ALA A 245 4.13 -14.20 -18.34
C ALA A 245 4.87 -15.23 -17.48
N LEU A 246 4.13 -16.17 -16.90
CA LEU A 246 4.68 -17.14 -15.97
C LEU A 246 5.12 -18.41 -16.69
N ASP A 247 6.36 -18.85 -16.45
CA ASP A 247 6.84 -20.18 -16.82
C ASP A 247 6.37 -21.20 -15.79
N ILE A 248 5.16 -21.77 -16.02
CA ILE A 248 4.58 -22.79 -15.13
C ILE A 248 5.43 -24.06 -15.12
N GLN A 249 6.07 -24.42 -16.23
CA GLN A 249 7.01 -25.56 -16.26
C GLN A 249 8.24 -25.26 -15.40
N GLY A 250 8.74 -24.02 -15.44
CA GLY A 250 9.81 -23.57 -14.59
C GLY A 250 9.43 -23.60 -13.10
N VAL A 251 8.20 -23.20 -12.74
CA VAL A 251 7.68 -23.36 -11.36
C VAL A 251 7.79 -24.80 -10.91
N ALA A 252 7.24 -25.73 -11.69
CA ALA A 252 7.21 -27.16 -11.37
C ALA A 252 8.63 -27.77 -11.32
N ARG A 253 9.47 -27.51 -12.33
CA ARG A 253 10.82 -28.07 -12.43
C ARG A 253 11.75 -27.56 -11.33
N ARG A 254 11.61 -26.28 -10.94
CA ARG A 254 12.44 -25.62 -9.90
C ARG A 254 11.88 -25.81 -8.49
N GLY A 255 10.73 -26.47 -8.32
CA GLY A 255 10.11 -26.68 -7.02
C GLY A 255 9.73 -25.39 -6.30
N LEU A 256 9.19 -24.41 -7.03
CA LEU A 256 8.83 -23.11 -6.48
C LEU A 256 7.37 -23.07 -6.02
N THR A 257 7.09 -22.24 -5.03
CA THR A 257 5.72 -21.88 -4.63
C THR A 257 5.34 -20.53 -5.23
N LEU A 258 4.21 -20.48 -5.93
CA LEU A 258 3.63 -19.24 -6.45
C LEU A 258 2.33 -18.93 -5.71
N CYS A 259 2.17 -17.69 -5.25
CA CYS A 259 1.06 -17.26 -4.42
C CYS A 259 0.56 -15.86 -4.79
N GLY A 260 -0.75 -15.62 -4.56
CA GLY A 260 -1.39 -14.29 -4.59
C GLY A 260 -1.67 -13.81 -3.16
N PRO A 261 -0.67 -13.31 -2.42
CA PRO A 261 -0.81 -13.02 -1.00
C PRO A 261 -1.80 -11.88 -0.72
N LEU A 262 -1.99 -10.93 -1.65
CA LEU A 262 -3.00 -9.88 -1.52
C LEU A 262 -4.40 -10.46 -1.33
N GLY A 263 -4.76 -11.47 -2.13
CA GLY A 263 -6.04 -12.14 -2.01
C GLY A 263 -6.22 -12.88 -0.68
N MET A 264 -5.14 -13.34 -0.06
CA MET A 264 -5.17 -13.94 1.28
C MET A 264 -5.38 -12.87 2.35
N VAL A 265 -4.68 -11.73 2.26
CA VAL A 265 -4.82 -10.61 3.20
C VAL A 265 -6.25 -10.05 3.19
N ILE A 266 -6.82 -9.82 2.00
CA ILE A 266 -8.18 -9.28 1.86
C ILE A 266 -9.24 -10.23 2.44
N ARG A 267 -8.97 -11.54 2.50
CA ARG A 267 -9.88 -12.56 3.04
C ARG A 267 -9.64 -12.91 4.51
N LYS A 268 -8.71 -12.24 5.17
CA LYS A 268 -8.58 -12.34 6.64
C LYS A 268 -9.90 -11.93 7.29
N SER A 269 -10.19 -12.47 8.46
CA SER A 269 -11.29 -12.00 9.29
C SER A 269 -11.11 -10.53 9.67
N ASP A 270 -12.21 -9.86 9.99
CA ASP A 270 -12.18 -8.46 10.44
C ASP A 270 -11.25 -8.28 11.65
N ALA A 271 -11.24 -9.24 12.58
CA ALA A 271 -10.37 -9.22 13.75
C ALA A 271 -8.88 -9.24 13.35
N GLU A 272 -8.49 -10.14 12.45
CA GLU A 272 -7.11 -10.24 11.98
C GLU A 272 -6.67 -8.99 11.20
N GLN A 273 -7.55 -8.39 10.39
CA GLN A 273 -7.25 -7.14 9.69
C GLN A 273 -7.10 -5.96 10.66
N ARG A 274 -7.93 -5.92 11.71
CA ARG A 274 -7.81 -4.92 12.78
C ARG A 274 -6.50 -5.08 13.57
N ASP A 275 -6.12 -6.31 13.88
CA ASP A 275 -4.86 -6.60 14.58
C ASP A 275 -3.65 -6.15 13.74
N ASP A 276 -3.64 -6.42 12.43
CA ASP A 276 -2.58 -5.94 11.52
C ASP A 276 -2.49 -4.39 11.53
N ALA A 277 -3.64 -3.70 11.55
CA ALA A 277 -3.69 -2.23 11.57
C ALA A 277 -3.21 -1.65 12.91
N LEU A 278 -3.66 -2.21 14.03
CA LEU A 278 -3.26 -1.78 15.36
C LEU A 278 -1.76 -1.99 15.58
N GLU A 279 -1.22 -3.11 15.12
CA GLU A 279 0.21 -3.39 15.22
C GLU A 279 1.03 -2.42 14.38
N ALA A 280 0.57 -2.08 13.16
CA ALA A 280 1.24 -1.09 12.34
C ALA A 280 1.22 0.32 12.97
N LEU A 281 0.11 0.74 13.56
CA LEU A 281 -0.01 2.01 14.28
C LEU A 281 0.91 2.02 15.52
N THR A 282 0.93 0.93 16.28
CA THR A 282 1.78 0.78 17.47
C THR A 282 3.26 0.82 17.10
N ALA A 283 3.68 0.09 16.08
CA ALA A 283 5.05 0.11 15.58
C ALA A 283 5.49 1.51 15.12
N ALA A 284 4.59 2.26 14.49
CA ALA A 284 4.87 3.63 14.10
C ALA A 284 4.96 4.57 15.32
N ALA A 285 4.09 4.42 16.31
CA ALA A 285 4.14 5.20 17.55
C ALA A 285 5.43 4.96 18.34
N CYS A 286 5.94 3.73 18.33
CA CYS A 286 7.25 3.36 18.92
C CYS A 286 8.44 3.75 18.04
N GLY A 287 8.22 4.25 16.82
CA GLY A 287 9.28 4.63 15.89
C GLY A 287 9.98 3.44 15.22
N GLU A 288 9.40 2.26 15.28
CA GLU A 288 9.90 1.05 14.60
C GLU A 288 9.52 1.06 13.12
N LEU A 289 8.35 1.63 12.78
CA LEU A 289 7.87 1.78 11.42
C LEU A 289 7.81 3.26 11.04
N ARG A 290 8.54 3.64 10.00
CA ARG A 290 8.71 5.04 9.58
C ARG A 290 8.38 5.19 8.11
N PRO A 291 7.12 5.51 7.75
CA PRO A 291 6.77 5.77 6.37
C PRO A 291 7.43 7.06 5.88
N ARG A 292 7.77 7.11 4.61
CA ARG A 292 8.20 8.34 3.95
C ARG A 292 7.01 8.96 3.22
N ILE A 293 6.73 10.23 3.50
CA ILE A 293 5.75 11.01 2.75
C ILE A 293 6.48 11.69 1.60
N HIS A 294 6.21 11.26 0.38
CA HIS A 294 6.79 11.85 -0.82
C HIS A 294 6.28 13.26 -1.09
N GLY A 295 4.98 13.44 -0.97
CA GLY A 295 4.34 14.73 -1.21
C GLY A 295 2.97 14.84 -0.58
N ARG A 296 2.60 16.09 -0.22
CA ARG A 296 1.28 16.48 0.25
C ARG A 296 0.69 17.43 -0.78
N PHE A 297 -0.47 17.08 -1.30
CA PHE A 297 -1.17 17.86 -2.32
C PHE A 297 -2.48 18.36 -1.74
N PRO A 298 -2.86 19.64 -1.91
CA PRO A 298 -4.21 20.10 -1.61
C PRO A 298 -5.25 19.25 -2.39
N LEU A 299 -6.46 19.13 -1.84
CA LEU A 299 -7.56 18.39 -2.46
C LEU A 299 -7.81 18.80 -3.92
N GLU A 300 -7.67 20.10 -4.21
CA GLU A 300 -7.83 20.68 -5.54
C GLU A 300 -6.78 20.19 -6.55
N LEU A 301 -5.65 19.71 -6.05
CA LEU A 301 -4.55 19.17 -6.86
C LEU A 301 -4.53 17.63 -6.88
N ALA A 302 -5.66 16.97 -6.63
CA ALA A 302 -5.77 15.52 -6.68
C ALA A 302 -5.31 14.93 -8.04
N ALA A 303 -5.57 15.64 -9.14
CA ALA A 303 -5.07 15.26 -10.45
C ALA A 303 -3.53 15.26 -10.52
N ASP A 304 -2.87 16.22 -9.89
CA ASP A 304 -1.40 16.29 -9.84
C ASP A 304 -0.81 15.21 -8.93
N ALA A 305 -1.49 14.89 -7.81
CA ALA A 305 -1.13 13.79 -6.95
C ALA A 305 -1.15 12.44 -7.69
N HIS A 306 -2.17 12.20 -8.52
CA HIS A 306 -2.24 11.01 -9.38
C HIS A 306 -1.14 11.01 -10.45
N ARG A 307 -0.89 12.15 -11.13
CA ARG A 307 0.22 12.28 -12.10
C ARG A 307 1.57 11.99 -11.45
N GLU A 308 1.80 12.47 -10.22
CA GLU A 308 3.04 12.19 -9.49
C GLU A 308 3.20 10.70 -9.20
N LEU A 309 2.13 10.02 -8.78
CA LEU A 309 2.15 8.59 -8.55
C LEU A 309 2.41 7.79 -9.86
N GLU A 310 1.74 8.16 -10.96
CA GLU A 310 1.89 7.54 -12.28
C GLU A 310 3.28 7.81 -12.91
N SER A 311 3.91 8.92 -12.55
CA SER A 311 5.27 9.27 -13.01
C SER A 311 6.34 8.27 -12.55
N ARG A 312 6.02 7.42 -11.56
CA ARG A 312 6.92 6.48 -10.91
C ARG A 312 8.16 7.12 -10.27
N ARG A 313 8.14 8.45 -10.02
CA ARG A 313 9.22 9.17 -9.33
C ARG A 313 9.07 9.16 -7.82
N SER A 314 7.85 8.97 -7.32
CA SER A 314 7.55 9.01 -5.89
C SER A 314 8.38 8.01 -5.09
N VAL A 315 8.85 8.43 -3.93
CA VAL A 315 9.50 7.60 -2.91
C VAL A 315 8.64 7.64 -1.65
N GLY A 316 8.05 6.52 -1.28
CA GLY A 316 7.07 6.45 -0.20
C GLY A 316 5.65 6.77 -0.65
N ALA A 317 4.89 7.46 0.18
CA ALA A 317 3.47 7.72 0.02
C ALA A 317 3.16 9.13 -0.49
N VAL A 318 2.08 9.27 -1.26
CA VAL A 318 1.45 10.52 -1.63
C VAL A 318 0.16 10.66 -0.83
N VAL A 319 -0.12 11.86 -0.30
CA VAL A 319 -1.34 12.14 0.45
C VAL A 319 -1.98 13.45 -0.02
N LEU A 320 -3.30 13.54 0.13
CA LEU A 320 -4.04 14.79 -0.02
C LEU A 320 -4.20 15.47 1.35
N THR A 321 -4.18 16.79 1.36
CA THR A 321 -4.61 17.64 2.47
C THR A 321 -5.93 18.29 2.10
N VAL A 322 -6.87 18.29 3.02
CA VAL A 322 -8.24 18.77 2.79
C VAL A 322 -8.49 20.04 3.58
#